data_f4b7ee2504ecf4470e03ee717482ffd2
#
_entry.id   f4b7ee2504ecf4470e03ee717482ffd2
#
_cell.length_a   1.000
_cell.length_b   1.000
_cell.length_c   1.000
_cell.angle_alpha   90.00
_cell.angle_beta   90.00
_cell.angle_gamma   90.00
#
_symmetry.space_group_name_H-M   'P 1'
#
loop_
_entity.id
_entity.type
_entity.pdbx_description
1 polymer ?
#
loop_
_entity_poly.entity_id
_entity_poly.type
_entity_poly.pdbx_seq_one_letter_code
_entity_poly.pdbx_strand_id
1 'polypeptide(L)'
;MNNYVVVLGSNLSSEFGNSAETLKKCVDEIRSNPSIECLLESNWYISSSFLDNREPRYVNVGIRFITKLNPIRLLHFTSGLENKYGRKRRERWGPRTCDIDILLCDQQILPSKLYFNKWLNLNLSDQIRLVPDELILPHPRLQERTFFLKPLIDLHPNWIHPFLKVKAKEMLDSLPPHELESIQELKH
;
A
#
# COMPACT_ATOMS: atom_id res chain seq x y z
N MET A 1 -18.08 -8.15 8.66
CA MET A 1 -17.36 -7.89 7.38
C MET A 1 -16.43 -6.73 7.61
N ASN A 2 -15.20 -6.78 7.12
CA ASN A 2 -14.19 -5.74 7.23
C ASN A 2 -13.97 -5.12 5.86
N ASN A 3 -13.85 -3.80 5.80
CA ASN A 3 -13.59 -3.06 4.57
C ASN A 3 -12.10 -2.63 4.57
N TYR A 4 -11.37 -3.10 3.59
CA TYR A 4 -9.94 -2.84 3.46
C TYR A 4 -9.63 -1.95 2.27
N VAL A 5 -8.57 -1.17 2.38
CA VAL A 5 -7.84 -0.61 1.26
C VAL A 5 -6.42 -1.16 1.32
N VAL A 6 -5.96 -1.72 0.21
CA VAL A 6 -4.58 -2.16 0.03
C VAL A 6 -4.00 -1.50 -1.22
N VAL A 7 -2.68 -1.31 -1.25
CA VAL A 7 -1.96 -0.84 -2.43
C VAL A 7 -0.96 -1.89 -2.85
N LEU A 8 -0.97 -2.22 -4.13
CA LEU A 8 0.00 -3.10 -4.76
C LEU A 8 1.03 -2.26 -5.50
N GLY A 9 2.31 -2.63 -5.38
CA GLY A 9 3.44 -1.97 -6.03
C GLY A 9 4.40 -2.96 -6.69
N SER A 10 4.98 -2.58 -7.82
CA SER A 10 6.00 -3.37 -8.53
C SER A 10 6.94 -2.46 -9.31
N ASN A 11 8.25 -2.75 -9.28
CA ASN A 11 9.25 -2.10 -10.12
C ASN A 11 10.20 -3.08 -10.83
N LEU A 12 9.92 -4.38 -10.73
CA LEU A 12 10.66 -5.43 -11.44
C LEU A 12 9.72 -6.30 -12.27
N SER A 13 10.19 -6.74 -13.43
CA SER A 13 9.55 -7.80 -14.19
C SER A 13 9.64 -9.14 -13.47
N SER A 14 8.65 -9.99 -13.66
CA SER A 14 8.57 -11.35 -13.11
C SER A 14 8.34 -12.38 -14.24
N GLU A 15 8.20 -13.64 -13.88
CA GLU A 15 7.72 -14.67 -14.82
C GLU A 15 6.30 -14.42 -15.35
N PHE A 16 5.56 -13.53 -14.70
CA PHE A 16 4.19 -13.15 -15.09
C PHE A 16 4.14 -11.98 -16.08
N GLY A 17 5.28 -11.34 -16.39
CA GLY A 17 5.40 -10.21 -17.30
C GLY A 17 6.10 -8.99 -16.66
N ASN A 18 5.87 -7.81 -17.25
CA ASN A 18 6.34 -6.55 -16.69
C ASN A 18 5.58 -6.18 -15.40
N SER A 19 5.97 -5.09 -14.75
CA SER A 19 5.36 -4.65 -13.47
C SER A 19 3.83 -4.51 -13.54
N ALA A 20 3.30 -3.88 -14.59
CA ALA A 20 1.86 -3.69 -14.74
C ALA A 20 1.13 -5.02 -14.99
N GLU A 21 1.67 -5.89 -15.85
CA GLU A 21 1.10 -7.21 -16.13
C GLU A 21 1.11 -8.11 -14.88
N THR A 22 2.19 -8.06 -14.11
CA THR A 22 2.32 -8.81 -12.84
C THR A 22 1.26 -8.36 -11.84
N LEU A 23 1.14 -7.04 -11.63
CA LEU A 23 0.13 -6.50 -10.71
C LEU A 23 -1.29 -6.78 -11.20
N LYS A 24 -1.56 -6.69 -12.51
CA LYS A 24 -2.88 -6.99 -13.06
C LYS A 24 -3.30 -8.43 -12.75
N LYS A 25 -2.43 -9.40 -12.99
CA LYS A 25 -2.69 -10.81 -12.65
C LYS A 25 -2.93 -11.00 -11.15
N CYS A 26 -2.17 -10.30 -10.30
CA CYS A 26 -2.37 -10.36 -8.85
C CYS A 26 -3.73 -9.78 -8.44
N VAL A 27 -4.14 -8.62 -8.99
CA VAL A 27 -5.46 -8.01 -8.73
C VAL A 27 -6.59 -8.94 -9.20
N ASP A 28 -6.46 -9.54 -10.39
CA ASP A 28 -7.45 -10.47 -10.94
C ASP A 28 -7.58 -11.73 -10.07
N GLU A 29 -6.48 -12.23 -9.50
CA GLU A 29 -6.51 -13.34 -8.55
C GLU A 29 -7.21 -12.95 -7.23
N ILE A 30 -6.94 -11.75 -6.70
CA ILE A 30 -7.65 -11.23 -5.52
C ILE A 30 -9.15 -11.11 -5.83
N ARG A 31 -9.51 -10.56 -6.98
CA ARG A 31 -10.91 -10.38 -7.42
C ARG A 31 -11.65 -11.72 -7.56
N SER A 32 -10.95 -12.76 -7.99
CA SER A 32 -11.52 -14.10 -8.17
C SER A 32 -11.63 -14.90 -6.86
N ASN A 33 -11.09 -14.39 -5.75
CA ASN A 33 -11.15 -15.08 -4.47
C ASN A 33 -12.57 -15.01 -3.88
N PRO A 34 -13.23 -16.15 -3.60
CA PRO A 34 -14.61 -16.17 -3.11
C PRO A 34 -14.80 -15.53 -1.72
N SER A 35 -13.73 -15.26 -0.99
CA SER A 35 -13.77 -14.54 0.29
C SER A 35 -13.71 -13.03 0.13
N ILE A 36 -13.55 -12.51 -1.10
CA ILE A 36 -13.44 -11.08 -1.41
C ILE A 36 -14.72 -10.63 -2.11
N GLU A 37 -15.33 -9.57 -1.59
CA GLU A 37 -16.57 -9.00 -2.12
C GLU A 37 -16.37 -7.52 -2.46
N CYS A 38 -17.15 -7.02 -3.42
CA CYS A 38 -17.21 -5.58 -3.78
C CYS A 38 -15.85 -4.94 -4.07
N LEU A 39 -14.97 -5.62 -4.85
CA LEU A 39 -13.65 -5.07 -5.16
C LEU A 39 -13.77 -3.90 -6.14
N LEU A 40 -13.27 -2.74 -5.70
CA LEU A 40 -13.05 -1.54 -6.49
C LEU A 40 -11.55 -1.36 -6.72
N GLU A 41 -11.19 -0.79 -7.86
CA GLU A 41 -9.81 -0.53 -8.29
C GLU A 41 -9.61 0.97 -8.51
N SER A 42 -8.49 1.52 -8.08
CA SER A 42 -8.10 2.92 -8.31
C SER A 42 -7.59 3.12 -9.74
N ASN A 43 -7.29 4.36 -10.11
CA ASN A 43 -6.38 4.62 -11.22
C ASN A 43 -5.01 3.98 -10.94
N TRP A 44 -4.28 3.71 -12.01
CA TRP A 44 -2.92 3.19 -11.94
C TRP A 44 -1.93 4.35 -11.93
N TYR A 45 -0.84 4.21 -11.19
CA TYR A 45 0.14 5.28 -11.00
C TYR A 45 1.55 4.78 -11.25
N ILE A 46 2.41 5.66 -11.75
CA ILE A 46 3.86 5.46 -11.80
C ILE A 46 4.49 6.41 -10.79
N SER A 47 5.33 5.89 -9.89
CA SER A 47 6.06 6.70 -8.90
C SER A 47 7.55 6.40 -8.90
N SER A 48 8.35 7.35 -8.43
CA SER A 48 9.76 7.10 -8.10
C SER A 48 9.89 6.15 -6.91
N SER A 49 11.05 5.49 -6.77
CA SER A 49 11.39 4.76 -5.54
C SER A 49 11.56 5.76 -4.39
N PHE A 50 11.09 5.39 -3.19
CA PHE A 50 11.10 6.29 -2.02
C PHE A 50 12.52 6.62 -1.53
N LEU A 51 13.47 5.68 -1.62
CA LEU A 51 14.82 5.87 -1.07
C LEU A 51 15.90 6.08 -2.14
N ASP A 52 15.71 5.60 -3.35
CA ASP A 52 16.73 5.67 -4.41
C ASP A 52 16.09 5.93 -5.77
N ASN A 53 16.22 7.15 -6.25
CA ASN A 53 15.71 7.58 -7.57
C ASN A 53 16.42 6.89 -8.76
N ARG A 54 17.49 6.13 -8.54
CA ARG A 54 18.19 5.34 -9.56
C ARG A 54 17.51 3.99 -9.81
N GLU A 55 16.65 3.55 -8.90
CA GLU A 55 15.86 2.33 -9.10
C GLU A 55 14.80 2.53 -10.19
N PRO A 56 14.37 1.44 -10.84
CA PRO A 56 13.22 1.49 -11.75
C PRO A 56 11.99 2.06 -11.04
N ARG A 57 11.20 2.86 -11.77
CA ARG A 57 9.96 3.43 -11.24
C ARG A 57 8.95 2.34 -10.90
N TYR A 58 8.22 2.55 -9.84
CA TYR A 58 7.12 1.68 -9.42
C TYR A 58 5.86 1.93 -10.24
N VAL A 59 5.18 0.85 -10.59
CA VAL A 59 3.77 0.86 -10.95
C VAL A 59 2.99 0.55 -9.67
N ASN A 60 1.96 1.35 -9.38
CA ASN A 60 1.13 1.20 -8.18
C ASN A 60 -0.35 1.19 -8.54
N VAL A 61 -1.14 0.39 -7.85
CA VAL A 61 -2.60 0.36 -7.93
C VAL A 61 -3.20 0.09 -6.56
N GLY A 62 -4.24 0.81 -6.20
CA GLY A 62 -5.03 0.55 -5.00
C GLY A 62 -6.23 -0.34 -5.30
N ILE A 63 -6.61 -1.18 -4.34
CA ILE A 63 -7.89 -1.88 -4.37
C ILE A 63 -8.59 -1.72 -3.02
N ARG A 64 -9.92 -1.58 -3.08
CA ARG A 64 -10.80 -1.56 -1.91
C ARG A 64 -11.76 -2.73 -2.03
N PHE A 65 -11.93 -3.48 -0.95
CA PHE A 65 -12.81 -4.65 -0.94
C PHE A 65 -13.34 -4.94 0.46
N ILE A 66 -14.34 -5.81 0.51
CA ILE A 66 -14.98 -6.29 1.74
C ILE A 66 -14.66 -7.78 1.90
N THR A 67 -14.34 -8.21 3.13
CA THR A 67 -14.08 -9.62 3.44
C THR A 67 -14.38 -9.96 4.90
N LYS A 68 -14.55 -11.25 5.20
CA LYS A 68 -14.62 -11.80 6.58
C LYS A 68 -13.23 -12.04 7.19
N LEU A 69 -12.16 -11.94 6.41
CA LEU A 69 -10.81 -12.07 6.94
C LEU A 69 -10.53 -10.98 7.97
N ASN A 70 -9.98 -11.36 9.11
CA ASN A 70 -9.43 -10.38 10.05
C ASN A 70 -8.06 -9.86 9.54
N PRO A 71 -7.53 -8.76 10.08
CA PRO A 71 -6.29 -8.15 9.57
C PRO A 71 -5.09 -9.08 9.50
N ILE A 72 -4.91 -9.98 10.47
CA ILE A 72 -3.80 -10.94 10.49
C ILE A 72 -3.95 -11.99 9.38
N ARG A 73 -5.16 -12.51 9.18
CA ARG A 73 -5.43 -13.45 8.09
C ARG A 73 -5.28 -12.80 6.72
N LEU A 74 -5.66 -11.52 6.59
CA LEU A 74 -5.43 -10.77 5.37
C LEU A 74 -3.93 -10.59 5.12
N LEU A 75 -3.13 -10.25 6.14
CA LEU A 75 -1.67 -10.15 6.03
C LEU A 75 -1.04 -11.46 5.55
N HIS A 76 -1.48 -12.60 6.06
CA HIS A 76 -1.00 -13.91 5.60
C HIS A 76 -1.40 -14.18 4.14
N PHE A 77 -2.63 -13.84 3.77
CA PHE A 77 -3.11 -13.98 2.40
C PHE A 77 -2.30 -13.12 1.42
N THR A 78 -2.10 -11.82 1.72
CA THR A 78 -1.30 -10.91 0.86
C THR A 78 0.16 -11.36 0.78
N SER A 79 0.77 -11.80 1.88
CA SER A 79 2.13 -12.35 1.88
C SER A 79 2.25 -13.63 1.03
N GLY A 80 1.22 -14.46 1.01
CA GLY A 80 1.14 -15.62 0.12
C GLY A 80 1.15 -15.23 -1.36
N LEU A 81 0.39 -14.19 -1.72
CA LEU A 81 0.38 -13.63 -3.08
C LEU A 81 1.73 -13.03 -3.45
N GLU A 82 2.35 -12.23 -2.59
CA GLU A 82 3.68 -11.68 -2.85
C GLU A 82 4.70 -12.78 -3.16
N ASN A 83 4.71 -13.85 -2.38
CA ASN A 83 5.59 -14.99 -2.61
C ASN A 83 5.31 -15.68 -3.95
N LYS A 84 4.03 -15.89 -4.28
CA LYS A 84 3.59 -16.48 -5.56
C LYS A 84 4.04 -15.63 -6.75
N TYR A 85 3.93 -14.30 -6.64
CA TYR A 85 4.33 -13.35 -7.69
C TYR A 85 5.82 -13.01 -7.67
N GLY A 86 6.64 -13.89 -7.07
CA GLY A 86 8.10 -13.89 -7.21
C GLY A 86 8.84 -12.95 -6.29
N ARG A 87 8.19 -12.44 -5.21
CA ARG A 87 8.89 -11.62 -4.22
C ARG A 87 9.97 -12.42 -3.51
N LYS A 88 11.23 -12.14 -3.81
CA LYS A 88 12.39 -12.64 -3.06
C LYS A 88 12.89 -11.52 -2.16
N ARG A 89 12.72 -11.65 -0.84
CA ARG A 89 13.23 -10.69 0.15
C ARG A 89 14.77 -10.81 0.23
N ARG A 90 15.49 -10.24 -0.75
CA ARG A 90 16.95 -10.11 -0.72
C ARG A 90 17.37 -8.91 0.12
N GLU A 91 16.65 -7.79 -0.03
CA GLU A 91 16.87 -6.54 0.69
C GLU A 91 15.54 -5.92 1.09
N ARG A 92 15.50 -5.24 2.26
CA ARG A 92 14.26 -4.69 2.80
C ARG A 92 13.64 -3.60 1.92
N TRP A 93 14.48 -2.76 1.31
CA TRP A 93 14.08 -1.60 0.52
C TRP A 93 14.42 -1.75 -0.97
N GLY A 94 14.88 -2.92 -1.38
CA GLY A 94 15.26 -3.20 -2.77
C GLY A 94 14.06 -3.34 -3.70
N PRO A 95 14.33 -3.40 -5.02
CA PRO A 95 13.34 -3.60 -6.04
C PRO A 95 12.54 -4.89 -5.85
N ARG A 96 11.26 -4.89 -6.26
CA ARG A 96 10.37 -6.04 -6.04
C ARG A 96 9.37 -6.26 -7.17
N THR A 97 9.05 -7.52 -7.39
CA THR A 97 8.08 -7.95 -8.41
C THR A 97 6.64 -7.71 -7.99
N CYS A 98 6.34 -7.83 -6.70
CA CYS A 98 5.03 -7.58 -6.12
C CYS A 98 5.18 -7.24 -4.64
N ASP A 99 4.59 -6.16 -4.21
CA ASP A 99 4.49 -5.67 -2.83
C ASP A 99 3.04 -5.32 -2.54
N ILE A 100 2.49 -5.75 -1.40
CA ILE A 100 1.09 -5.51 -1.06
C ILE A 100 1.00 -4.92 0.33
N ASP A 101 0.80 -3.61 0.40
CA ASP A 101 0.66 -2.87 1.64
C ASP A 101 -0.82 -2.76 2.05
N ILE A 102 -1.17 -3.24 3.24
CA ILE A 102 -2.50 -3.03 3.82
C ILE A 102 -2.54 -1.63 4.41
N LEU A 103 -3.29 -0.72 3.80
CA LEU A 103 -3.35 0.68 4.25
C LEU A 103 -4.26 0.87 5.45
N LEU A 104 -5.43 0.24 5.42
CA LEU A 104 -6.44 0.40 6.46
C LEU A 104 -7.42 -0.78 6.52
N CYS A 105 -8.10 -0.89 7.66
CA CYS A 105 -9.24 -1.75 7.90
C CYS A 105 -10.32 -0.92 8.60
N ASP A 106 -11.35 -0.50 7.88
CA ASP A 106 -12.38 0.42 8.40
C ASP A 106 -11.77 1.65 9.09
N GLN A 107 -12.11 1.86 10.38
CA GLN A 107 -11.57 2.91 11.27
C GLN A 107 -10.68 2.32 12.38
N GLN A 108 -10.18 1.08 12.20
CA GLN A 108 -9.40 0.42 13.24
C GLN A 108 -8.01 1.04 13.39
N ILE A 109 -7.53 1.07 14.63
CA ILE A 109 -6.15 1.41 14.99
C ILE A 109 -5.54 0.17 15.63
N LEU A 110 -4.54 -0.44 15.01
CA LEU A 110 -3.89 -1.65 15.47
C LEU A 110 -2.39 -1.45 15.69
N PRO A 111 -1.80 -2.19 16.64
CA PRO A 111 -2.45 -3.03 17.64
C PRO A 111 -3.07 -2.20 18.76
N SER A 112 -2.59 -0.97 18.97
CA SER A 112 -3.11 0.01 19.91
C SER A 112 -2.74 1.44 19.50
N LYS A 113 -3.45 2.44 20.02
CA LYS A 113 -3.12 3.86 19.77
C LYS A 113 -1.71 4.23 20.23
N LEU A 114 -1.23 3.68 21.36
CA LEU A 114 0.10 3.94 21.88
C LEU A 114 1.18 3.37 20.94
N TYR A 115 1.02 2.13 20.51
CA TYR A 115 1.95 1.48 19.58
C TYR A 115 1.95 2.17 18.22
N PHE A 116 0.77 2.51 17.69
CA PHE A 116 0.62 3.28 16.46
C PHE A 116 1.37 4.61 16.53
N ASN A 117 1.16 5.40 17.62
CA ASN A 117 1.82 6.69 17.81
C ASN A 117 3.35 6.57 17.85
N LYS A 118 3.89 5.52 18.49
CA LYS A 118 5.33 5.25 18.49
C LYS A 118 5.86 5.11 17.05
N TRP A 119 5.19 4.32 16.22
CA TRP A 119 5.61 4.06 14.84
C TRP A 119 5.37 5.24 13.91
N LEU A 120 4.30 6.01 14.13
CA LEU A 120 4.01 7.23 13.41
C LEU A 120 5.14 8.26 13.53
N ASN A 121 5.74 8.39 14.72
CA ASN A 121 6.74 9.40 15.04
C ASN A 121 8.20 8.93 14.87
N LEU A 122 8.45 7.78 14.25
CA LEU A 122 9.81 7.35 13.95
C LEU A 122 10.49 8.29 12.94
N ASN A 123 11.72 8.67 13.23
CA ASN A 123 12.57 9.35 12.26
C ASN A 123 12.97 8.40 11.09
N LEU A 124 13.45 8.95 9.99
CA LEU A 124 13.76 8.17 8.79
C LEU A 124 14.78 7.03 9.04
N SER A 125 15.81 7.28 9.85
CA SER A 125 16.84 6.27 10.15
C SER A 125 16.26 5.06 10.89
N ASP A 126 15.36 5.29 11.83
CA ASP A 126 14.67 4.22 12.54
C ASP A 126 13.63 3.50 11.69
N GLN A 127 12.92 4.23 10.80
CA GLN A 127 12.03 3.63 9.81
C GLN A 127 12.76 2.65 8.89
N ILE A 128 13.99 2.99 8.47
CA ILE A 128 14.81 2.13 7.62
C ILE A 128 15.26 0.88 8.36
N ARG A 129 15.60 0.99 9.64
CA ARG A 129 16.21 -0.06 10.45
C ARG A 129 15.20 -0.98 11.13
N LEU A 130 14.15 -0.41 11.72
CA LEU A 130 13.21 -1.14 12.58
C LEU A 130 12.08 -1.81 11.75
N VAL A 131 11.69 -3.00 12.18
CA VAL A 131 10.55 -3.76 11.65
C VAL A 131 9.53 -3.89 12.77
N PRO A 132 8.24 -3.60 12.55
CA PRO A 132 7.23 -3.86 13.56
C PRO A 132 7.02 -5.36 13.76
N ASP A 133 6.84 -5.75 15.02
CA ASP A 133 6.54 -7.14 15.40
C ASP A 133 5.08 -7.52 15.09
N GLU A 134 4.22 -6.51 14.96
CA GLU A 134 2.78 -6.66 14.74
C GLU A 134 2.32 -5.79 13.57
N LEU A 135 1.20 -6.19 12.96
CA LEU A 135 0.54 -5.39 11.91
C LEU A 135 0.05 -4.06 12.48
N ILE A 136 0.44 -2.96 11.85
CA ILE A 136 0.03 -1.61 12.24
C ILE A 136 -0.99 -1.09 11.24
N LEU A 137 -2.16 -0.70 11.74
CA LEU A 137 -3.19 -0.05 10.92
C LEU A 137 -3.73 1.22 11.62
N PRO A 138 -4.03 2.27 10.84
CA PRO A 138 -3.66 2.44 9.43
C PRO A 138 -2.17 2.25 9.19
N HIS A 139 -1.72 2.06 7.94
CA HIS A 139 -0.29 1.93 7.65
C HIS A 139 0.47 3.17 8.21
N PRO A 140 1.53 3.00 9.04
CA PRO A 140 2.12 4.09 9.81
C PRO A 140 2.83 5.17 8.96
N ARG A 141 3.01 4.93 7.67
CA ARG A 141 3.58 5.85 6.69
C ARG A 141 2.56 6.34 5.65
N LEU A 142 1.25 6.09 5.88
CA LEU A 142 0.19 6.44 4.94
C LEU A 142 0.17 7.94 4.63
N GLN A 143 0.32 8.78 5.65
CA GLN A 143 0.19 10.24 5.57
C GLN A 143 1.34 10.94 4.82
N GLU A 144 2.44 10.25 4.56
CA GLU A 144 3.65 10.83 3.98
C GLU A 144 4.05 10.26 2.61
N ARG A 145 3.18 9.39 2.02
CA ARG A 145 3.49 8.70 0.76
C ARG A 145 2.44 8.95 -0.30
N THR A 146 2.82 9.62 -1.37
CA THR A 146 1.92 9.94 -2.49
C THR A 146 1.32 8.69 -3.12
N PHE A 147 2.12 7.61 -3.26
CA PHE A 147 1.68 6.35 -3.87
C PHE A 147 0.70 5.55 -2.99
N PHE A 148 0.50 5.93 -1.72
CA PHE A 148 -0.60 5.47 -0.89
C PHE A 148 -1.81 6.40 -0.96
N LEU A 149 -1.57 7.72 -0.87
CA LEU A 149 -2.63 8.72 -0.76
C LEU A 149 -3.43 8.87 -2.06
N LYS A 150 -2.77 8.85 -3.23
CA LYS A 150 -3.47 8.95 -4.53
C LYS A 150 -4.48 7.83 -4.73
N PRO A 151 -4.09 6.53 -4.67
CA PRO A 151 -5.04 5.42 -4.76
C PRO A 151 -6.11 5.44 -3.66
N LEU A 152 -5.74 5.83 -2.44
CA LEU A 152 -6.72 5.92 -1.34
C LEU A 152 -7.80 6.96 -1.63
N ILE A 153 -7.45 8.13 -2.17
CA ILE A 153 -8.41 9.19 -2.52
C ILE A 153 -9.36 8.71 -3.62
N ASP A 154 -8.87 8.00 -4.63
CA ASP A 154 -9.72 7.42 -5.68
C ASP A 154 -10.77 6.46 -5.10
N LEU A 155 -10.35 5.62 -4.16
CA LEU A 155 -11.16 4.53 -3.60
C LEU A 155 -12.05 4.98 -2.43
N HIS A 156 -11.63 6.00 -1.68
CA HIS A 156 -12.30 6.45 -0.47
C HIS A 156 -12.10 7.96 -0.21
N PRO A 157 -12.63 8.83 -1.10
CA PRO A 157 -12.33 10.27 -1.11
C PRO A 157 -12.67 11.00 0.20
N ASN A 158 -13.64 10.50 0.95
CA ASN A 158 -14.09 11.07 2.22
C ASN A 158 -13.46 10.41 3.46
N TRP A 159 -12.47 9.53 3.28
CA TRP A 159 -11.86 8.88 4.42
C TRP A 159 -11.08 9.85 5.30
N ILE A 160 -11.32 9.75 6.60
CA ILE A 160 -10.65 10.53 7.65
C ILE A 160 -9.77 9.57 8.44
N HIS A 161 -8.50 9.92 8.60
CA HIS A 161 -7.55 9.11 9.35
C HIS A 161 -7.99 8.99 10.82
N PRO A 162 -8.22 7.76 11.36
CA PRO A 162 -8.84 7.58 12.68
C PRO A 162 -8.01 8.13 13.84
N PHE A 163 -6.69 8.26 13.68
CA PHE A 163 -5.79 8.81 14.68
C PHE A 163 -5.53 10.30 14.46
N LEU A 164 -5.11 10.70 13.25
CA LEU A 164 -4.73 12.08 12.93
C LEU A 164 -5.94 13.03 12.80
N LYS A 165 -7.15 12.49 12.53
CA LYS A 165 -8.38 13.26 12.29
C LYS A 165 -8.32 14.21 11.09
N VAL A 166 -7.51 13.86 10.08
CA VAL A 166 -7.27 14.60 8.85
C VAL A 166 -7.74 13.76 7.66
N LYS A 167 -8.29 14.38 6.63
CA LYS A 167 -8.71 13.71 5.39
C LYS A 167 -7.50 13.29 4.55
N ALA A 168 -7.63 12.20 3.78
CA ALA A 168 -6.58 11.76 2.86
C ALA A 168 -6.15 12.85 1.87
N LYS A 169 -7.11 13.64 1.38
CA LYS A 169 -6.84 14.77 0.47
C LYS A 169 -6.00 15.87 1.14
N GLU A 170 -6.31 16.22 2.39
CA GLU A 170 -5.57 17.24 3.16
C GLU A 170 -4.13 16.77 3.46
N MET A 171 -3.94 15.47 3.74
CA MET A 171 -2.61 14.89 3.90
C MET A 171 -1.82 15.00 2.59
N LEU A 172 -2.42 14.66 1.44
CA LEU A 172 -1.78 14.79 0.15
C LEU A 172 -1.39 16.23 -0.14
N ASP A 173 -2.28 17.19 0.09
CA ASP A 173 -2.04 18.61 -0.18
C ASP A 173 -0.94 19.21 0.73
N SER A 174 -0.65 18.58 1.88
CA SER A 174 0.40 19.01 2.80
C SER A 174 1.79 18.47 2.44
N LEU A 175 1.90 17.55 1.46
CA LEU A 175 3.19 17.02 1.05
C LEU A 175 4.03 18.03 0.28
N PRO A 176 5.37 17.93 0.37
CA PRO A 176 6.27 18.80 -0.39
C PRO A 176 6.04 18.66 -1.91
N PRO A 177 6.26 19.74 -2.70
CA PRO A 177 6.04 19.70 -4.15
C PRO A 177 6.77 18.55 -4.87
N HIS A 178 8.01 18.25 -4.49
CA HIS A 178 8.79 17.16 -5.11
C HIS A 178 8.17 15.78 -4.89
N GLU A 179 7.44 15.56 -3.77
CA GLU A 179 6.69 14.32 -3.54
C GLU A 179 5.47 14.25 -4.46
N LEU A 180 4.78 15.36 -4.65
CA LEU A 180 3.62 15.42 -5.56
C LEU A 180 4.03 15.21 -7.02
N GLU A 181 5.19 15.69 -7.43
CA GLU A 181 5.77 15.51 -8.76
C GLU A 181 6.33 14.10 -9.00
N SER A 182 6.63 13.35 -7.93
CA SER A 182 7.18 12.01 -8.00
C SER A 182 6.21 10.96 -8.56
N ILE A 183 4.92 11.26 -8.62
CA ILE A 183 3.86 10.35 -9.01
C ILE A 183 3.02 10.88 -10.18
N GLN A 184 2.75 10.02 -11.14
CA GLN A 184 1.93 10.32 -12.33
C GLN A 184 0.91 9.21 -12.56
N GLU A 185 -0.27 9.57 -13.04
CA GLU A 185 -1.24 8.59 -13.50
C GLU A 185 -0.74 7.86 -14.75
N LEU A 186 -0.83 6.54 -14.73
CA LEU A 186 -0.50 5.70 -15.89
C LEU A 186 -1.70 5.77 -16.87
N LYS A 187 -1.53 6.52 -17.94
CA LYS A 187 -2.52 6.56 -19.03
C LYS A 187 -2.41 5.29 -19.85
N HIS A 188 -3.53 4.62 -20.06
CA HIS A 188 -3.67 3.44 -20.92
C HIS A 188 -3.65 3.82 -22.41
#